data_2afc80de1b01657ae57a5a08cc40e609
#
_entry.id   2afc80de1b01657ae57a5a08cc40e609
#
_cell.length_a   1.000
_cell.length_b   1.000
_cell.length_c   1.000
_cell.angle_alpha   90.00
_cell.angle_beta   90.00
_cell.angle_gamma   90.00
#
_symmetry.space_group_name_H-M   'P 1'
#
loop_
_entity.id
_entity.type
_entity.pdbx_description
1 polymer ?
#
loop_
_entity_poly.entity_id
_entity_poly.type
_entity_poly.pdbx_seq_one_letter_code
_entity_poly.pdbx_strand_id
1 'polypeptide(L)'
;MTRAASFEDAMLRVHAYVDGELDPVNALGVEASMAGDRALAAEHERIEAFRRLVRERLPREASPFGLRARVEAAVGVRRPRVQPSWRALAASIAVTAILASGATSMMVAPSRINAAREGVVDAHIRSLMARQPIDIASSDRHTVKPWFNGRIPQAPRVVDLGNDDFPLVGGRIDVVGGTPVPTLVYGHGKHLISLTAVPAAGQANSAPTPSEVGGYNIFRWTEDGTAYWAISDASATELDKFAELFRTTPPNQ
;
A
#
# COMPACT_ATOMS: atom_id res chain seq x y z
N MET A 1 2.72 12.50 89.08
CA MET A 1 1.98 13.24 88.04
C MET A 1 2.73 13.38 86.73
N THR A 2 4.05 13.32 86.67
CA THR A 2 4.90 13.60 85.46
C THR A 2 4.85 12.49 84.42
N ARG A 3 4.61 11.21 84.78
CA ARG A 3 4.66 10.06 83.84
C ARG A 3 3.41 9.88 82.98
N ALA A 4 2.23 10.28 83.56
CA ALA A 4 0.96 10.23 82.82
C ALA A 4 0.86 11.33 81.75
N ALA A 5 1.32 12.53 82.05
CA ALA A 5 1.38 13.67 81.13
C ALA A 5 2.33 13.41 79.93
N SER A 6 3.44 12.70 80.16
CA SER A 6 4.39 12.34 79.09
C SER A 6 3.84 11.25 78.15
N PHE A 7 2.99 10.36 78.64
CA PHE A 7 2.35 9.35 77.81
C PHE A 7 1.20 9.90 76.96
N GLU A 8 0.38 10.84 77.53
CA GLU A 8 -0.65 11.52 76.76
C GLU A 8 -0.02 12.36 75.62
N ASP A 9 1.07 13.05 75.86
CA ASP A 9 1.79 13.82 74.82
C ASP A 9 2.34 12.88 73.74
N ALA A 10 2.87 11.72 74.10
CA ALA A 10 3.28 10.73 73.12
C ALA A 10 2.17 10.14 72.28
N MET A 11 0.99 9.94 72.86
CA MET A 11 -0.24 9.51 72.13
C MET A 11 -0.69 10.58 71.12
N LEU A 12 -0.73 11.85 71.54
CA LEU A 12 -1.08 12.94 70.62
C LEU A 12 -0.16 13.02 69.43
N ARG A 13 1.13 12.75 69.60
CA ARG A 13 2.11 12.68 68.50
C ARG A 13 1.86 11.50 67.56
N VAL A 14 1.40 10.35 68.06
CA VAL A 14 0.98 9.22 67.21
C VAL A 14 -0.22 9.59 66.38
N HIS A 15 -1.22 10.33 66.95
CA HIS A 15 -2.36 10.83 66.15
C HIS A 15 -1.90 11.80 65.06
N ALA A 16 -1.08 12.80 65.41
CA ALA A 16 -0.54 13.76 64.42
C ALA A 16 0.31 13.05 63.34
N TYR A 17 1.04 11.98 63.68
CA TYR A 17 1.80 11.14 62.73
C TYR A 17 0.85 10.47 61.73
N VAL A 18 -0.22 9.83 62.22
CA VAL A 18 -1.20 9.16 61.35
C VAL A 18 -1.94 10.16 60.44
N ASP A 19 -2.19 11.39 60.93
CA ASP A 19 -2.86 12.44 60.16
C ASP A 19 -1.93 13.16 59.18
N GLY A 20 -0.60 12.88 59.24
CA GLY A 20 0.39 13.46 58.32
C GLY A 20 0.71 14.93 58.66
N GLU A 21 0.47 15.35 59.90
CA GLU A 21 0.69 16.74 60.38
C GLU A 21 2.11 16.99 60.90
N LEU A 22 2.94 15.93 61.00
CA LEU A 22 4.30 16.03 61.45
C LEU A 22 5.29 16.28 60.30
N ASP A 23 6.28 17.10 60.58
CA ASP A 23 7.43 17.21 59.73
C ASP A 23 8.27 15.94 59.76
N PRO A 24 9.17 15.69 58.75
CA PRO A 24 9.89 14.44 58.62
C PRO A 24 10.77 14.08 59.85
N VAL A 25 11.31 15.08 60.58
CA VAL A 25 12.17 14.82 61.72
C VAL A 25 11.36 14.35 62.91
N ASN A 26 10.23 15.00 63.18
CA ASN A 26 9.33 14.60 64.25
C ASN A 26 8.63 13.26 63.94
N ALA A 27 8.33 12.98 62.66
CA ALA A 27 7.79 11.69 62.24
C ALA A 27 8.74 10.55 62.58
N LEU A 28 10.04 10.66 62.28
CA LEU A 28 11.08 9.67 62.66
C LEU A 28 11.19 9.51 64.19
N GLY A 29 11.01 10.60 64.93
CA GLY A 29 10.98 10.53 66.41
C GLY A 29 9.82 9.71 66.94
N VAL A 30 8.63 9.81 66.31
CA VAL A 30 7.45 9.00 66.69
C VAL A 30 7.65 7.53 66.32
N GLU A 31 8.23 7.24 65.15
CA GLU A 31 8.57 5.88 64.74
C GLU A 31 9.53 5.21 65.70
N ALA A 32 10.60 5.92 66.12
CA ALA A 32 11.50 5.42 67.14
C ALA A 32 10.84 5.18 68.50
N SER A 33 9.90 6.05 68.88
CA SER A 33 9.12 5.90 70.11
C SER A 33 8.18 4.67 70.07
N MET A 34 7.52 4.44 68.95
CA MET A 34 6.67 3.24 68.74
C MET A 34 7.48 1.96 68.70
N ALA A 35 8.73 1.98 68.22
CA ALA A 35 9.65 0.83 68.25
C ALA A 35 10.02 0.45 69.68
N GLY A 36 10.11 1.44 70.62
CA GLY A 36 10.46 1.24 71.99
C GLY A 36 9.29 1.02 72.97
N ASP A 37 8.08 1.41 72.58
CA ASP A 37 6.88 1.35 73.43
C ASP A 37 5.72 0.62 72.73
N ARG A 38 5.44 -0.59 73.24
CA ARG A 38 4.40 -1.46 72.71
C ARG A 38 2.97 -0.87 72.83
N ALA A 39 2.72 0.02 73.81
CA ALA A 39 1.41 0.66 73.93
C ALA A 39 1.18 1.74 72.82
N LEU A 40 2.23 2.48 72.48
CA LEU A 40 2.14 3.43 71.39
C LEU A 40 1.98 2.74 70.01
N ALA A 41 2.68 1.63 69.82
CA ALA A 41 2.57 0.80 68.61
C ALA A 41 1.11 0.23 68.48
N ALA A 42 0.57 -0.27 69.55
CA ALA A 42 -0.83 -0.78 69.59
C ALA A 42 -1.87 0.31 69.30
N GLU A 43 -1.64 1.54 69.79
CA GLU A 43 -2.51 2.68 69.51
C GLU A 43 -2.45 3.08 68.01
N HIS A 44 -1.26 3.11 67.45
CA HIS A 44 -1.08 3.35 66.00
C HIS A 44 -1.85 2.34 65.15
N GLU A 45 -1.71 1.03 65.43
CA GLU A 45 -2.42 -0.03 64.74
C GLU A 45 -3.95 0.13 64.88
N ARG A 46 -4.45 0.52 66.04
CA ARG A 46 -5.85 0.77 66.31
C ARG A 46 -6.41 1.91 65.47
N ILE A 47 -5.69 3.02 65.41
CA ILE A 47 -6.08 4.19 64.58
C ILE A 47 -6.09 3.84 63.12
N GLU A 48 -5.05 3.16 62.62
CA GLU A 48 -5.00 2.72 61.23
C GLU A 48 -6.09 1.72 60.88
N ALA A 49 -6.42 0.78 61.76
CA ALA A 49 -7.53 -0.15 61.58
C ALA A 49 -8.87 0.60 61.50
N PHE A 50 -9.06 1.59 62.39
CA PHE A 50 -10.27 2.42 62.39
C PHE A 50 -10.37 3.26 61.09
N ARG A 51 -9.30 3.89 60.64
CA ARG A 51 -9.27 4.65 59.34
C ARG A 51 -9.61 3.74 58.16
N ARG A 52 -9.09 2.53 58.15
CA ARG A 52 -9.38 1.54 57.10
C ARG A 52 -10.85 1.17 57.11
N LEU A 53 -11.43 0.87 58.28
CA LEU A 53 -12.83 0.55 58.43
C LEU A 53 -13.74 1.70 57.97
N VAL A 54 -13.41 2.92 58.34
CA VAL A 54 -14.12 4.14 57.92
C VAL A 54 -14.09 4.30 56.39
N ARG A 55 -12.93 4.09 55.76
CA ARG A 55 -12.79 4.18 54.30
C ARG A 55 -13.57 3.11 53.54
N GLU A 56 -13.70 1.92 54.13
CA GLU A 56 -14.38 0.78 53.54
C GLU A 56 -15.91 0.82 53.75
N ARG A 57 -16.35 1.32 54.90
CA ARG A 57 -17.76 1.25 55.33
C ARG A 57 -18.54 2.54 55.08
N LEU A 58 -17.89 3.68 55.03
CA LEU A 58 -18.58 4.93 54.75
C LEU A 58 -18.88 5.05 53.24
N PRO A 59 -20.14 5.26 52.85
CA PRO A 59 -20.50 5.54 51.48
C PRO A 59 -19.81 6.84 51.03
N ARG A 60 -19.11 6.78 49.92
CA ARG A 60 -18.57 7.99 49.30
C ARG A 60 -19.70 8.68 48.55
N GLU A 61 -20.04 9.86 48.96
CA GLU A 61 -20.99 10.66 48.20
C GLU A 61 -20.41 11.06 46.86
N ALA A 62 -21.25 10.99 45.81
CA ALA A 62 -20.86 11.40 44.49
C ALA A 62 -20.59 12.92 44.47
N SER A 63 -19.50 13.33 43.87
CA SER A 63 -19.18 14.76 43.71
C SER A 63 -20.30 15.48 42.97
N PRO A 64 -20.72 16.67 43.40
CA PRO A 64 -21.73 17.45 42.71
C PRO A 64 -21.39 17.60 41.22
N PHE A 65 -22.43 17.53 40.38
CA PHE A 65 -22.28 17.69 38.95
C PHE A 65 -21.57 19.00 38.63
N GLY A 66 -20.51 18.94 37.83
CA GLY A 66 -19.73 20.12 37.42
C GLY A 66 -18.66 20.62 38.40
N LEU A 67 -18.51 20.02 39.58
CA LEU A 67 -17.49 20.42 40.56
C LEU A 67 -16.08 20.35 39.93
N ARG A 68 -15.77 19.29 39.21
CA ARG A 68 -14.50 19.10 38.55
C ARG A 68 -14.20 20.22 37.52
N ALA A 69 -15.20 20.59 36.73
CA ALA A 69 -15.06 21.68 35.74
C ALA A 69 -14.83 23.05 36.41
N ARG A 70 -15.52 23.27 37.57
CA ARG A 70 -15.33 24.52 38.35
C ARG A 70 -13.95 24.58 38.97
N VAL A 71 -13.43 23.50 39.51
CA VAL A 71 -12.07 23.42 40.07
C VAL A 71 -11.04 23.61 38.98
N GLU A 72 -11.16 22.90 37.84
CA GLU A 72 -10.25 23.06 36.70
C GLU A 72 -10.23 24.52 36.19
N ALA A 73 -11.38 25.18 36.17
CA ALA A 73 -11.46 26.60 35.79
C ALA A 73 -10.82 27.51 36.84
N ALA A 74 -10.98 27.23 38.12
CA ALA A 74 -10.41 28.04 39.22
C ALA A 74 -8.88 27.87 39.30
N VAL A 75 -8.35 26.68 39.03
CA VAL A 75 -6.89 26.42 39.06
C VAL A 75 -6.21 26.81 37.72
N GLY A 76 -6.98 27.33 36.75
CA GLY A 76 -6.41 27.85 35.50
C GLY A 76 -5.87 26.74 34.57
N VAL A 77 -6.29 25.50 34.72
CA VAL A 77 -5.92 24.41 33.81
C VAL A 77 -6.54 24.67 32.43
N ARG A 78 -5.76 25.35 31.56
CA ARG A 78 -6.12 25.53 30.15
C ARG A 78 -5.92 24.20 29.44
N ARG A 79 -6.98 23.47 29.16
CA ARG A 79 -6.94 22.36 28.20
C ARG A 79 -6.63 22.97 26.83
N PRO A 80 -5.56 22.54 26.15
CA PRO A 80 -5.34 22.98 24.78
C PRO A 80 -6.58 22.56 23.97
N ARG A 81 -7.35 23.54 23.47
CA ARG A 81 -8.37 23.27 22.45
C ARG A 81 -7.60 22.89 21.20
N VAL A 82 -7.45 21.59 20.94
CA VAL A 82 -7.04 21.09 19.64
C VAL A 82 -8.20 21.40 18.70
N GLN A 83 -8.17 22.56 18.09
CA GLN A 83 -9.04 22.85 16.95
C GLN A 83 -8.47 22.04 15.80
N PRO A 84 -9.17 21.01 15.30
CA PRO A 84 -8.72 20.32 14.09
C PRO A 84 -8.73 21.37 12.99
N SER A 85 -7.53 21.77 12.56
CA SER A 85 -7.45 22.69 11.42
C SER A 85 -7.98 21.91 10.23
N TRP A 86 -9.01 22.42 9.55
CA TRP A 86 -9.57 21.79 8.35
C TRP A 86 -8.47 21.56 7.26
N ARG A 87 -7.40 22.35 7.33
CA ARG A 87 -6.17 22.18 6.52
C ARG A 87 -5.44 20.89 6.85
N ALA A 88 -5.33 20.50 8.12
CA ALA A 88 -4.73 19.22 8.50
C ALA A 88 -5.61 18.03 8.06
N LEU A 89 -6.94 18.20 8.14
CA LEU A 89 -7.87 17.20 7.64
C LEU A 89 -7.79 17.07 6.10
N ALA A 90 -7.76 18.19 5.38
CA ALA A 90 -7.59 18.19 3.93
C ALA A 90 -6.24 17.58 3.50
N ALA A 91 -5.16 17.89 4.21
CA ALA A 91 -3.85 17.30 3.95
C ALA A 91 -3.83 15.79 4.18
N SER A 92 -4.46 15.30 5.25
CA SER A 92 -4.54 13.85 5.51
C SER A 92 -5.36 13.11 4.45
N ILE A 93 -6.47 13.69 3.99
CA ILE A 93 -7.27 13.14 2.89
C ILE A 93 -6.47 13.10 1.59
N ALA A 94 -5.75 14.16 1.26
CA ALA A 94 -4.91 14.22 0.06
C ALA A 94 -3.79 13.17 0.09
N VAL A 95 -3.09 13.02 1.21
CA VAL A 95 -2.05 12.00 1.39
C VAL A 95 -2.63 10.60 1.27
N THR A 96 -3.78 10.34 1.90
CA THR A 96 -4.45 9.04 1.83
C THR A 96 -4.90 8.73 0.39
N ALA A 97 -5.44 9.71 -0.34
CA ALA A 97 -5.83 9.54 -1.73
C ALA A 97 -4.64 9.23 -2.65
N ILE A 98 -3.50 9.92 -2.46
CA ILE A 98 -2.27 9.66 -3.21
C ILE A 98 -1.73 8.25 -2.92
N LEU A 99 -1.67 7.85 -1.65
CA LEU A 99 -1.20 6.53 -1.25
C LEU A 99 -2.15 5.41 -1.75
N ALA A 100 -3.45 5.61 -1.64
CA ALA A 100 -4.45 4.66 -2.14
C ALA A 100 -4.38 4.52 -3.67
N SER A 101 -4.25 5.64 -4.40
CA SER A 101 -4.09 5.62 -5.86
C SER A 101 -2.80 4.92 -6.29
N GLY A 102 -1.69 5.17 -5.59
CA GLY A 102 -0.40 4.51 -5.83
C GLY A 102 -0.47 3.00 -5.58
N ALA A 103 -1.04 2.59 -4.46
CA ALA A 103 -1.21 1.18 -4.11
C ALA A 103 -2.14 0.45 -5.11
N THR A 104 -3.24 1.07 -5.51
CA THR A 104 -4.16 0.51 -6.50
C THR A 104 -3.49 0.36 -7.87
N SER A 105 -2.71 1.36 -8.30
CA SER A 105 -1.95 1.30 -9.55
C SER A 105 -0.93 0.15 -9.55
N MET A 106 -0.21 -0.03 -8.45
CA MET A 106 0.75 -1.13 -8.31
C MET A 106 0.11 -2.52 -8.31
N MET A 107 -1.11 -2.66 -7.81
CA MET A 107 -1.84 -3.94 -7.82
C MET A 107 -2.52 -4.25 -9.16
N VAL A 108 -3.04 -3.23 -9.84
CA VAL A 108 -3.82 -3.43 -11.08
C VAL A 108 -2.93 -3.55 -12.31
N ALA A 109 -1.77 -2.88 -12.35
CA ALA A 109 -0.87 -2.92 -13.49
C ALA A 109 -0.37 -4.34 -13.85
N PRO A 110 0.12 -5.17 -12.91
CA PRO A 110 0.54 -6.54 -13.20
C PRO A 110 -0.60 -7.43 -13.73
N SER A 111 -1.81 -7.27 -13.19
CA SER A 111 -2.96 -8.07 -13.63
C SER A 111 -3.40 -7.74 -15.06
N ARG A 112 -3.32 -6.47 -15.45
CA ARG A 112 -3.62 -6.05 -16.83
C ARG A 112 -2.58 -6.56 -17.83
N ILE A 113 -1.29 -6.53 -17.47
CA ILE A 113 -0.22 -7.07 -18.31
C ILE A 113 -0.37 -8.58 -18.48
N ASN A 114 -0.69 -9.31 -17.40
CA ASN A 114 -0.92 -10.74 -17.48
C ASN A 114 -2.15 -11.10 -18.32
N ALA A 115 -3.26 -10.41 -18.16
CA ALA A 115 -4.45 -10.60 -18.98
C ALA A 115 -4.18 -10.27 -20.47
N ALA A 116 -3.42 -9.23 -20.76
CA ALA A 116 -3.01 -8.92 -22.13
C ALA A 116 -2.12 -10.01 -22.71
N ARG A 117 -1.14 -10.53 -21.94
CA ARG A 117 -0.29 -11.64 -22.34
C ARG A 117 -1.10 -12.89 -22.70
N GLU A 118 -2.01 -13.30 -21.83
CA GLU A 118 -2.90 -14.44 -22.08
C GLU A 118 -3.73 -14.22 -23.36
N GLY A 119 -4.32 -13.04 -23.53
CA GLY A 119 -5.10 -12.70 -24.71
C GLY A 119 -4.29 -12.74 -26.02
N VAL A 120 -3.02 -12.30 -26.00
CA VAL A 120 -2.12 -12.34 -27.16
C VAL A 120 -1.72 -13.77 -27.49
N VAL A 121 -1.42 -14.59 -26.48
CA VAL A 121 -1.10 -16.03 -26.66
C VAL A 121 -2.29 -16.76 -27.26
N ASP A 122 -3.48 -16.58 -26.70
CA ASP A 122 -4.69 -17.19 -27.19
C ASP A 122 -5.00 -16.80 -28.64
N ALA A 123 -4.81 -15.51 -28.97
CA ALA A 123 -5.01 -15.02 -30.34
C ALA A 123 -4.03 -15.66 -31.33
N HIS A 124 -2.75 -15.80 -30.93
CA HIS A 124 -1.73 -16.47 -31.75
C HIS A 124 -2.09 -17.93 -31.97
N ILE A 125 -2.38 -18.69 -30.93
CA ILE A 125 -2.75 -20.11 -31.02
C ILE A 125 -4.01 -20.30 -31.90
N ARG A 126 -5.04 -19.48 -31.67
CA ARG A 126 -6.25 -19.53 -32.51
C ARG A 126 -5.94 -19.29 -34.00
N SER A 127 -5.03 -18.36 -34.29
CA SER A 127 -4.66 -18.05 -35.66
C SER A 127 -3.95 -19.20 -36.36
N LEU A 128 -3.10 -19.94 -35.62
CA LEU A 128 -2.43 -21.14 -36.16
C LEU A 128 -3.41 -22.29 -36.45
N MET A 129 -4.53 -22.34 -35.72
CA MET A 129 -5.59 -23.32 -35.92
C MET A 129 -6.60 -22.93 -37.01
N ALA A 130 -6.60 -21.66 -37.40
CA ALA A 130 -7.51 -21.14 -38.41
C ALA A 130 -7.10 -21.57 -39.83
N ARG A 131 -8.08 -21.70 -40.73
CA ARG A 131 -7.79 -21.95 -42.15
C ARG A 131 -6.96 -20.83 -42.81
N GLN A 132 -7.15 -19.62 -42.30
CA GLN A 132 -6.41 -18.45 -42.71
C GLN A 132 -5.91 -17.72 -41.46
N PRO A 133 -4.60 -17.68 -41.19
CA PRO A 133 -4.05 -17.03 -40.01
C PRO A 133 -3.99 -15.51 -40.10
N ILE A 134 -4.39 -14.94 -41.24
CA ILE A 134 -4.35 -13.52 -41.59
C ILE A 134 -5.65 -13.09 -42.25
N ASP A 135 -6.07 -11.84 -42.00
CA ASP A 135 -7.29 -11.22 -42.62
C ASP A 135 -6.93 -10.52 -43.93
N ILE A 136 -5.71 -9.96 -44.03
CA ILE A 136 -5.15 -9.34 -45.23
C ILE A 136 -3.80 -9.96 -45.53
N ALA A 137 -3.69 -10.64 -46.64
CA ALA A 137 -2.41 -11.20 -47.14
C ALA A 137 -1.72 -10.18 -48.00
N SER A 138 -0.61 -9.65 -47.54
CA SER A 138 0.24 -8.75 -48.30
C SER A 138 1.60 -8.60 -47.64
N SER A 139 2.66 -8.62 -48.43
CA SER A 139 4.00 -8.23 -48.03
C SER A 139 4.25 -6.73 -48.13
N ASP A 140 3.32 -5.99 -48.73
CA ASP A 140 3.42 -4.55 -48.93
C ASP A 140 2.74 -3.79 -47.78
N ARG A 141 3.54 -3.01 -47.07
CA ARG A 141 3.07 -2.11 -45.99
C ARG A 141 2.05 -1.08 -46.46
N HIS A 142 2.14 -0.64 -47.74
CA HIS A 142 1.22 0.33 -48.32
C HIS A 142 -0.18 -0.28 -48.55
N THR A 143 -0.29 -1.58 -48.49
CA THR A 143 -1.54 -2.31 -48.51
C THR A 143 -2.02 -2.63 -47.07
N VAL A 144 -1.12 -3.12 -46.21
CA VAL A 144 -1.46 -3.57 -44.84
C VAL A 144 -1.85 -2.41 -43.92
N LYS A 145 -1.05 -1.32 -43.90
CA LYS A 145 -1.31 -0.18 -43.00
C LYS A 145 -2.64 0.53 -43.31
N PRO A 146 -3.01 0.88 -44.56
CA PRO A 146 -4.30 1.47 -44.86
C PRO A 146 -5.50 0.54 -44.54
N TRP A 147 -5.30 -0.79 -44.65
CA TRP A 147 -6.33 -1.75 -44.34
C TRP A 147 -6.75 -1.67 -42.86
N PHE A 148 -5.80 -1.42 -41.95
CA PHE A 148 -6.09 -1.19 -40.53
C PHE A 148 -6.78 0.15 -40.29
N ASN A 149 -6.38 1.23 -40.96
CA ASN A 149 -6.91 2.59 -40.76
C ASN A 149 -8.44 2.69 -40.88
N GLY A 150 -9.06 1.84 -41.69
CA GLY A 150 -10.52 1.85 -41.86
C GLY A 150 -11.28 0.97 -40.86
N ARG A 151 -10.61 0.24 -39.97
CA ARG A 151 -11.20 -0.81 -39.14
C ARG A 151 -10.94 -0.68 -37.65
N ILE A 152 -9.83 -0.06 -37.28
CA ILE A 152 -9.43 0.16 -35.89
C ILE A 152 -8.96 1.60 -35.68
N PRO A 153 -9.06 2.15 -34.47
CA PRO A 153 -8.74 3.55 -34.18
C PRO A 153 -7.28 3.93 -34.48
N GLN A 154 -6.35 2.99 -34.36
CA GLN A 154 -4.93 3.23 -34.55
C GLN A 154 -4.29 2.09 -35.34
N ALA A 155 -3.78 2.40 -36.52
CA ALA A 155 -3.00 1.45 -37.30
C ALA A 155 -1.63 1.24 -36.66
N PRO A 156 -1.10 0.01 -36.72
CA PRO A 156 0.22 -0.30 -36.19
C PRO A 156 1.33 0.32 -37.05
N ARG A 157 2.51 0.49 -36.47
CA ARG A 157 3.71 0.69 -37.22
C ARG A 157 3.99 -0.58 -38.06
N VAL A 158 4.20 -0.43 -39.33
CA VAL A 158 4.55 -1.54 -40.24
C VAL A 158 5.97 -1.35 -40.72
N VAL A 159 6.83 -2.32 -40.53
CA VAL A 159 8.24 -2.31 -40.90
C VAL A 159 8.47 -3.44 -41.90
N ASP A 160 9.21 -3.15 -42.95
CA ASP A 160 9.67 -4.20 -43.87
C ASP A 160 11.01 -4.76 -43.37
N LEU A 161 10.99 -6.04 -43.04
CA LEU A 161 12.15 -6.80 -42.55
C LEU A 161 12.47 -7.99 -43.50
N GLY A 162 12.00 -7.93 -44.74
CA GLY A 162 12.19 -9.03 -45.69
C GLY A 162 13.66 -9.34 -45.99
N ASN A 163 14.52 -8.30 -46.01
CA ASN A 163 15.97 -8.45 -46.22
C ASN A 163 16.70 -9.07 -45.00
N ASP A 164 16.05 -9.13 -43.83
CA ASP A 164 16.59 -9.63 -42.57
C ASP A 164 16.03 -11.01 -42.20
N ASP A 165 15.42 -11.73 -43.15
CA ASP A 165 14.76 -13.02 -42.99
C ASP A 165 13.45 -13.00 -42.24
N PHE A 166 12.81 -11.83 -42.14
CA PHE A 166 11.47 -11.68 -41.48
C PHE A 166 10.48 -11.00 -42.46
N PRO A 167 10.10 -11.64 -43.58
CA PRO A 167 9.17 -11.06 -44.52
C PRO A 167 7.77 -10.86 -43.87
N LEU A 168 7.16 -9.70 -44.18
CA LEU A 168 5.78 -9.47 -43.80
C LEU A 168 4.86 -10.40 -44.59
N VAL A 169 4.00 -11.13 -43.92
CA VAL A 169 3.01 -12.06 -44.49
C VAL A 169 1.65 -11.39 -44.63
N GLY A 170 1.32 -10.52 -43.68
CA GLY A 170 0.07 -9.79 -43.69
C GLY A 170 -0.34 -9.25 -42.29
N GLY A 171 -1.63 -9.05 -42.13
CA GLY A 171 -2.17 -8.59 -40.86
C GLY A 171 -3.55 -9.17 -40.54
N ARG A 172 -3.93 -9.08 -39.29
CA ARG A 172 -5.25 -9.44 -38.80
C ARG A 172 -5.67 -8.54 -37.63
N ILE A 173 -6.95 -8.57 -37.27
CA ILE A 173 -7.46 -7.89 -36.08
C ILE A 173 -7.71 -8.97 -35.01
N ASP A 174 -7.01 -8.87 -33.89
CA ASP A 174 -7.25 -9.70 -32.72
C ASP A 174 -8.05 -8.94 -31.66
N VAL A 175 -8.60 -9.63 -30.67
CA VAL A 175 -9.29 -9.03 -29.52
C VAL A 175 -8.51 -9.39 -28.25
N VAL A 176 -7.96 -8.37 -27.62
CA VAL A 176 -7.20 -8.52 -26.37
C VAL A 176 -7.88 -7.69 -25.28
N GLY A 177 -8.27 -8.35 -24.18
CA GLY A 177 -9.00 -7.67 -23.10
C GLY A 177 -10.29 -7.00 -23.54
N GLY A 178 -11.00 -7.55 -24.54
CA GLY A 178 -12.23 -6.99 -25.09
C GLY A 178 -12.02 -5.84 -26.08
N THR A 179 -10.77 -5.49 -26.39
CA THR A 179 -10.45 -4.39 -27.33
C THR A 179 -9.89 -4.95 -28.64
N PRO A 180 -10.40 -4.53 -29.82
CA PRO A 180 -9.80 -4.87 -31.09
C PRO A 180 -8.40 -4.24 -31.22
N VAL A 181 -7.40 -5.04 -31.55
CA VAL A 181 -6.01 -4.64 -31.69
C VAL A 181 -5.40 -5.15 -32.98
N PRO A 182 -4.50 -4.39 -33.62
CA PRO A 182 -3.83 -4.85 -34.80
C PRO A 182 -2.74 -5.87 -34.48
N THR A 183 -2.68 -6.91 -35.29
CA THR A 183 -1.61 -7.90 -35.27
C THR A 183 -1.00 -8.01 -36.67
N LEU A 184 0.31 -7.75 -36.77
CA LEU A 184 1.08 -8.03 -37.96
C LEU A 184 1.61 -9.46 -37.90
N VAL A 185 1.68 -10.11 -39.03
CA VAL A 185 2.22 -11.46 -39.13
C VAL A 185 3.46 -11.45 -40.03
N TYR A 186 4.57 -11.87 -39.44
CA TYR A 186 5.84 -12.04 -40.14
C TYR A 186 6.17 -13.52 -40.26
N GLY A 187 6.90 -13.89 -41.32
CA GLY A 187 7.42 -15.23 -41.47
C GLY A 187 8.88 -15.30 -41.02
N HIS A 188 9.33 -16.46 -40.55
CA HIS A 188 10.73 -16.77 -40.34
C HIS A 188 10.94 -18.28 -40.52
N GLY A 189 11.52 -18.67 -41.63
CA GLY A 189 11.61 -20.08 -41.99
C GLY A 189 10.24 -20.73 -42.12
N LYS A 190 9.94 -21.67 -41.19
CA LYS A 190 8.65 -22.35 -41.10
C LYS A 190 7.76 -21.75 -40.00
N HIS A 191 8.26 -20.79 -39.23
CA HIS A 191 7.60 -20.18 -38.10
C HIS A 191 6.86 -18.91 -38.49
N LEU A 192 5.75 -18.65 -37.82
CA LEU A 192 5.03 -17.39 -37.91
C LEU A 192 5.27 -16.58 -36.64
N ILE A 193 5.57 -15.32 -36.80
CA ILE A 193 5.69 -14.36 -35.71
C ILE A 193 4.47 -13.44 -35.74
N SER A 194 3.65 -13.49 -34.69
CA SER A 194 2.58 -12.52 -34.50
C SER A 194 3.10 -11.34 -33.69
N LEU A 195 3.01 -10.15 -34.25
CA LEU A 195 3.34 -8.88 -33.56
C LEU A 195 2.06 -8.12 -33.29
N THR A 196 1.55 -8.19 -32.06
CA THR A 196 0.34 -7.51 -31.63
C THR A 196 0.68 -6.18 -30.98
N ALA A 197 0.02 -5.10 -31.42
CA ALA A 197 0.20 -3.76 -30.87
C ALA A 197 -1.01 -3.40 -29.99
N VAL A 198 -0.78 -3.28 -28.68
CA VAL A 198 -1.82 -3.00 -27.68
C VAL A 198 -1.65 -1.57 -27.16
N PRO A 199 -2.68 -0.74 -27.08
CA PRO A 199 -2.59 0.60 -26.49
C PRO A 199 -2.08 0.54 -25.04
N ALA A 200 -1.04 1.33 -24.73
CA ALA A 200 -0.38 1.36 -23.43
C ALA A 200 -0.12 2.79 -22.95
N ALA A 201 -1.13 3.65 -23.08
CA ALA A 201 -1.03 5.06 -22.69
C ALA A 201 -0.53 5.23 -21.26
N GLY A 202 0.44 6.11 -21.06
CA GLY A 202 1.05 6.39 -19.77
C GLY A 202 2.13 5.38 -19.30
N GLN A 203 2.42 4.34 -20.10
CA GLN A 203 3.57 3.47 -19.84
C GLN A 203 4.84 4.08 -20.43
N ALA A 204 5.94 4.00 -19.68
CA ALA A 204 7.25 4.42 -20.16
C ALA A 204 7.75 3.45 -21.25
N ASN A 205 8.58 3.97 -22.17
CA ASN A 205 9.27 3.14 -23.13
C ASN A 205 10.17 2.12 -22.42
N SER A 206 10.20 0.89 -22.93
CA SER A 206 10.98 -0.19 -22.34
C SER A 206 11.68 -1.02 -23.42
N ALA A 207 12.79 -1.65 -23.05
CA ALA A 207 13.45 -2.66 -23.88
C ALA A 207 12.60 -3.95 -23.96
N PRO A 208 12.83 -4.80 -24.98
CA PRO A 208 12.21 -6.10 -25.07
C PRO A 208 12.49 -6.96 -23.83
N THR A 209 11.44 -7.50 -23.25
CA THR A 209 11.51 -8.39 -22.07
C THR A 209 11.01 -9.77 -22.50
N PRO A 210 11.83 -10.82 -22.36
CA PRO A 210 11.44 -12.17 -22.73
C PRO A 210 10.52 -12.81 -21.70
N SER A 211 9.62 -13.67 -22.16
CA SER A 211 8.84 -14.63 -21.37
C SER A 211 8.46 -15.80 -22.25
N GLU A 212 8.05 -16.91 -21.62
CA GLU A 212 7.62 -18.13 -22.30
C GLU A 212 6.28 -18.59 -21.76
N VAL A 213 5.38 -19.03 -22.62
CA VAL A 213 4.09 -19.61 -22.24
C VAL A 213 3.72 -20.71 -23.23
N GLY A 214 3.52 -21.93 -22.71
CA GLY A 214 3.02 -23.05 -23.51
C GLY A 214 3.90 -23.43 -24.69
N GLY A 215 5.22 -23.25 -24.61
CA GLY A 215 6.17 -23.53 -25.68
C GLY A 215 6.34 -22.40 -26.70
N TYR A 216 5.68 -21.27 -26.50
CA TYR A 216 5.85 -20.07 -27.31
C TYR A 216 6.75 -19.09 -26.59
N ASN A 217 7.75 -18.55 -27.31
CA ASN A 217 8.55 -17.42 -26.87
C ASN A 217 7.80 -16.11 -27.12
N ILE A 218 7.88 -15.19 -26.17
CA ILE A 218 7.20 -13.91 -26.19
C ILE A 218 8.19 -12.82 -25.82
N PHE A 219 8.26 -11.77 -26.62
CA PHE A 219 8.99 -10.54 -26.30
C PHE A 219 8.02 -9.38 -26.22
N ARG A 220 8.06 -8.67 -25.08
CA ARG A 220 7.22 -7.49 -24.85
C ARG A 220 8.10 -6.25 -24.67
N TRP A 221 7.76 -5.16 -25.35
CA TRP A 221 8.31 -3.84 -25.10
C TRP A 221 7.24 -2.77 -25.23
N THR A 222 7.54 -1.56 -24.78
CA THR A 222 6.67 -0.40 -24.93
C THR A 222 7.41 0.71 -25.67
N GLU A 223 6.78 1.28 -26.66
CA GLU A 223 7.31 2.38 -27.45
C GLU A 223 6.14 3.31 -27.83
N ASP A 224 6.30 4.61 -27.56
CA ASP A 224 5.36 5.67 -27.90
C ASP A 224 3.89 5.38 -27.52
N GLY A 225 3.70 4.91 -26.30
CA GLY A 225 2.37 4.60 -25.75
C GLY A 225 1.72 3.34 -26.33
N THR A 226 2.49 2.50 -27.01
CA THR A 226 2.05 1.20 -27.55
C THR A 226 2.90 0.08 -26.95
N ALA A 227 2.24 -0.95 -26.40
CA ALA A 227 2.90 -2.18 -25.99
C ALA A 227 2.89 -3.17 -27.15
N TYR A 228 4.05 -3.54 -27.61
CA TYR A 228 4.23 -4.55 -28.63
C TYR A 228 4.47 -5.91 -27.97
N TRP A 229 3.87 -6.94 -28.59
CA TRP A 229 3.97 -8.32 -28.16
C TRP A 229 4.34 -9.17 -29.38
N ALA A 230 5.59 -9.58 -29.47
CA ALA A 230 6.03 -10.54 -30.48
C ALA A 230 5.90 -11.96 -29.89
N ILE A 231 5.23 -12.85 -30.57
CA ILE A 231 5.02 -14.24 -30.15
C ILE A 231 5.28 -15.20 -31.30
N SER A 232 6.01 -16.27 -31.02
CA SER A 232 6.32 -17.34 -31.98
C SER A 232 6.77 -18.61 -31.26
N ASP A 233 6.73 -19.74 -31.97
CA ASP A 233 7.39 -21.01 -31.63
C ASP A 233 8.86 -21.04 -32.11
N ALA A 234 9.36 -20.00 -32.76
CA ALA A 234 10.78 -19.81 -33.08
C ALA A 234 11.62 -19.65 -31.80
N SER A 235 12.94 -19.86 -31.90
CA SER A 235 13.83 -19.72 -30.74
C SER A 235 13.81 -18.31 -30.13
N ALA A 236 14.09 -18.21 -28.83
CA ALA A 236 14.15 -16.93 -28.15
C ALA A 236 15.17 -15.96 -28.78
N THR A 237 16.29 -16.49 -29.28
CA THR A 237 17.33 -15.68 -29.95
C THR A 237 16.84 -15.08 -31.26
N GLU A 238 16.08 -15.85 -32.05
CA GLU A 238 15.50 -15.37 -33.31
C GLU A 238 14.43 -14.33 -33.08
N LEU A 239 13.59 -14.53 -32.05
CA LEU A 239 12.53 -13.60 -31.69
C LEU A 239 13.09 -12.30 -31.08
N ASP A 240 14.19 -12.37 -30.33
CA ASP A 240 14.92 -11.21 -29.83
C ASP A 240 15.49 -10.37 -31.00
N LYS A 241 16.16 -11.05 -31.93
CA LYS A 241 16.65 -10.41 -33.17
C LYS A 241 15.52 -9.72 -33.94
N PHE A 242 14.37 -10.35 -34.05
CA PHE A 242 13.17 -9.74 -34.67
C PHE A 242 12.72 -8.49 -33.94
N ALA A 243 12.62 -8.56 -32.60
CA ALA A 243 12.19 -7.43 -31.79
C ALA A 243 13.13 -6.23 -31.89
N GLU A 244 14.44 -6.47 -31.85
CA GLU A 244 15.45 -5.41 -32.03
C GLU A 244 15.43 -4.80 -33.44
N LEU A 245 15.34 -5.62 -34.49
CA LEU A 245 15.22 -5.12 -35.88
C LEU A 245 13.94 -4.29 -36.05
N PHE A 246 12.82 -4.76 -35.55
CA PHE A 246 11.57 -4.01 -35.63
C PHE A 246 11.65 -2.63 -34.95
N ARG A 247 12.35 -2.55 -33.81
CA ARG A 247 12.53 -1.30 -33.04
C ARG A 247 13.47 -0.33 -33.72
N THR A 248 14.60 -0.83 -34.24
CA THR A 248 15.68 0.00 -34.76
C THR A 248 15.48 0.43 -36.22
N THR A 249 14.74 -0.35 -37.01
CA THR A 249 14.44 -0.01 -38.39
C THR A 249 13.45 1.15 -38.44
N PRO A 250 13.81 2.31 -39.01
CA PRO A 250 12.87 3.42 -39.14
C PRO A 250 11.64 2.96 -39.96
N PRO A 251 10.43 3.41 -39.59
CA PRO A 251 9.32 3.23 -40.51
C PRO A 251 9.64 4.02 -41.77
N ASN A 252 9.98 3.32 -42.84
CA ASN A 252 10.22 4.01 -44.12
C ASN A 252 8.97 4.84 -44.45
N GLN A 253 9.19 6.14 -44.67
CA GLN A 253 8.14 7.12 -44.99
C GLN A 253 7.47 6.81 -46.31
#